data_7c5e7bf0ed1f7c7f03830145912cd9a0
#
_entry.id   7c5e7bf0ed1f7c7f03830145912cd9a0
#
_cell.length_a   1.000
_cell.length_b   1.000
_cell.length_c   1.000
_cell.angle_alpha   90.00
_cell.angle_beta   90.00
_cell.angle_gamma   90.00
#
_symmetry.space_group_name_H-M   'P 1'
#
loop_
_entity.id
_entity.type
_entity.pdbx_description
1 polymer ?
#
loop_
_entity_poly.entity_id
_entity_poly.type
_entity_poly.pdbx_seq_one_letter_code
_entity_poly.pdbx_strand_id
1 'polypeptide(L)'
;IYGTGRYGTDCIRMAQAKGWPIVAAFNRAGSKVGQDIGRLAGLDKDLGVIVENADNADYQAIEADIAIVTTSDRLSHNIEGYERLLTAGLNVLSHGTESYFPSAADPILAAKIQRWAEDANVTFTASGIWDMSRIWSGILCAAPCIGIRALHHASRTNLGMRKIHAELAGIGFSHEAFQATRVEQAGPIGELYKLVPWQVTAALGFEVVKVVERREAMLFDRPMYAAGLGRDIPAGEPAGLRVLVEVTTAQGVSAHAHIELGLSEKDQMDFMRW
;
A
#
# COMPACT_ATOMS: atom_id res chain seq x y z
N ILE A 1 -2.96 -16.10 -8.33
CA ILE A 1 -2.15 -14.88 -8.08
C ILE A 1 -2.34 -13.92 -9.23
N TYR A 2 -2.87 -12.71 -8.97
CA TYR A 2 -3.06 -11.66 -9.96
C TYR A 2 -1.99 -10.57 -9.79
N GLY A 3 -1.02 -10.57 -10.70
CA GLY A 3 0.20 -9.78 -10.64
C GLY A 3 1.41 -10.59 -10.18
N THR A 4 2.37 -10.80 -11.07
CA THR A 4 3.63 -11.53 -10.81
C THR A 4 4.82 -10.58 -10.68
N GLY A 5 4.58 -9.40 -10.09
CA GLY A 5 5.61 -8.45 -9.70
C GLY A 5 6.37 -8.94 -8.47
N ARG A 6 7.10 -8.03 -7.82
CA ARG A 6 7.88 -8.34 -6.60
C ARG A 6 7.00 -8.96 -5.51
N TYR A 7 5.90 -8.33 -5.16
CA TYR A 7 4.98 -8.85 -4.12
C TYR A 7 4.31 -10.14 -4.54
N GLY A 8 3.93 -10.29 -5.82
CA GLY A 8 3.37 -11.54 -6.33
C GLY A 8 4.34 -12.71 -6.22
N THR A 9 5.63 -12.50 -6.55
CA THR A 9 6.65 -13.54 -6.38
C THR A 9 6.95 -13.84 -4.91
N ASP A 10 6.85 -12.86 -4.01
CA ASP A 10 6.91 -13.08 -2.56
C ASP A 10 5.72 -13.95 -2.08
N CYS A 11 4.51 -13.67 -2.56
CA CYS A 11 3.32 -14.49 -2.27
C CYS A 11 3.47 -15.93 -2.79
N ILE A 12 4.04 -16.13 -3.99
CA ILE A 12 4.31 -17.47 -4.53
C ILE A 12 5.26 -18.24 -3.62
N ARG A 13 6.39 -17.63 -3.19
CA ARG A 13 7.32 -18.26 -2.26
C ARG A 13 6.66 -18.62 -0.92
N MET A 14 5.83 -17.72 -0.40
CA MET A 14 5.11 -17.94 0.85
C MET A 14 4.10 -19.07 0.73
N ALA A 15 3.30 -19.12 -0.34
CA ALA A 15 2.34 -20.18 -0.61
C ALA A 15 3.06 -21.55 -0.68
N GLN A 16 4.19 -21.63 -1.40
CA GLN A 16 4.99 -22.83 -1.47
C GLN A 16 5.54 -23.26 -0.09
N ALA A 17 6.03 -22.33 0.71
CA ALA A 17 6.53 -22.63 2.06
C ALA A 17 5.43 -23.14 3.00
N LYS A 18 4.18 -22.74 2.75
CA LYS A 18 3.00 -23.18 3.52
C LYS A 18 2.29 -24.40 2.94
N GLY A 19 2.73 -24.90 1.79
CA GLY A 19 2.07 -26.00 1.08
C GLY A 19 0.69 -25.63 0.49
N TRP A 20 0.44 -24.35 0.26
CA TRP A 20 -0.79 -23.90 -0.38
C TRP A 20 -0.69 -24.04 -1.88
N PRO A 21 -1.67 -24.71 -2.54
CA PRO A 21 -1.65 -24.85 -3.98
C PRO A 21 -1.91 -23.50 -4.66
N ILE A 22 -1.18 -23.24 -5.74
CA ILE A 22 -1.45 -22.12 -6.65
C ILE A 22 -1.97 -22.74 -7.95
N VAL A 23 -3.18 -22.40 -8.36
CA VAL A 23 -3.84 -23.01 -9.52
C VAL A 23 -3.78 -22.12 -10.76
N ALA A 24 -3.62 -20.79 -10.59
CA ALA A 24 -3.54 -19.85 -11.70
C ALA A 24 -2.69 -18.63 -11.35
N ALA A 25 -2.10 -18.02 -12.37
CA ALA A 25 -1.35 -16.78 -12.23
C ALA A 25 -1.52 -15.89 -13.45
N PHE A 26 -1.73 -14.60 -13.21
CA PHE A 26 -2.04 -13.63 -14.27
C PHE A 26 -1.09 -12.44 -14.22
N ASN A 27 -0.79 -11.92 -15.41
CA ASN A 27 -0.07 -10.66 -15.56
C ASN A 27 -0.59 -9.94 -16.82
N ARG A 28 -0.37 -8.64 -16.90
CA ARG A 28 -0.58 -7.91 -18.15
C ARG A 28 0.33 -8.47 -19.25
N ALA A 29 -0.02 -8.24 -20.50
CA ALA A 29 0.85 -8.59 -21.64
C ALA A 29 2.31 -8.16 -21.39
N GLY A 30 3.26 -9.00 -21.72
CA GLY A 30 4.68 -8.76 -21.50
C GLY A 30 5.49 -10.04 -21.32
N SER A 31 6.77 -9.90 -21.03
CA SER A 31 7.75 -10.98 -20.99
C SER A 31 7.51 -12.08 -19.93
N LYS A 32 6.64 -11.83 -18.97
CA LYS A 32 6.30 -12.81 -17.91
C LYS A 32 5.22 -13.80 -18.32
N VAL A 33 4.37 -13.44 -19.28
CA VAL A 33 3.36 -14.34 -19.83
C VAL A 33 4.04 -15.52 -20.51
N GLY A 34 3.58 -16.72 -20.25
CA GLY A 34 4.16 -17.97 -20.74
C GLY A 34 5.30 -18.54 -19.88
N GLN A 35 5.70 -17.86 -18.80
CA GLN A 35 6.69 -18.37 -17.87
C GLN A 35 6.05 -19.08 -16.67
N ASP A 36 6.74 -20.11 -16.15
CA ASP A 36 6.34 -20.78 -14.92
C ASP A 36 6.56 -19.89 -13.70
N ILE A 37 5.58 -19.87 -12.77
CA ILE A 37 5.62 -19.03 -11.58
C ILE A 37 6.74 -19.39 -10.62
N GLY A 38 7.19 -20.66 -10.59
CA GLY A 38 8.31 -21.11 -9.77
C GLY A 38 9.61 -20.43 -10.24
N ARG A 39 9.84 -20.38 -11.55
CA ARG A 39 11.00 -19.67 -12.13
C ARG A 39 10.94 -18.18 -11.86
N LEU A 40 9.77 -17.56 -12.06
CA LEU A 40 9.58 -16.13 -11.75
C LEU A 40 9.80 -15.81 -10.27
N ALA A 41 9.45 -16.73 -9.38
CA ALA A 41 9.68 -16.59 -7.95
C ALA A 41 11.12 -16.90 -7.52
N GLY A 42 12.01 -17.30 -8.44
CA GLY A 42 13.38 -17.68 -8.14
C GLY A 42 13.50 -19.02 -7.39
N LEU A 43 12.55 -19.92 -7.59
CA LEU A 43 12.62 -21.29 -7.09
C LEU A 43 13.43 -22.17 -8.04
N ASP A 44 14.13 -23.17 -7.50
CA ASP A 44 14.94 -24.11 -8.29
C ASP A 44 14.10 -25.15 -9.06
N LYS A 45 12.78 -25.02 -9.03
CA LYS A 45 11.81 -25.94 -9.66
C LYS A 45 10.68 -25.21 -10.35
N ASP A 46 10.12 -25.83 -11.37
CA ASP A 46 8.84 -25.43 -11.93
C ASP A 46 7.69 -25.85 -11.00
N LEU A 47 6.65 -25.03 -10.95
CA LEU A 47 5.43 -25.31 -10.18
C LEU A 47 4.30 -25.82 -11.06
N GLY A 48 4.48 -25.86 -12.39
CA GLY A 48 3.49 -26.31 -13.36
C GLY A 48 2.37 -25.29 -13.62
N VAL A 49 2.49 -24.06 -13.09
CA VAL A 49 1.52 -22.98 -13.29
C VAL A 49 2.17 -21.91 -14.17
N ILE A 50 1.63 -21.76 -15.36
CA ILE A 50 2.11 -20.79 -16.34
C ILE A 50 1.36 -19.48 -16.18
N VAL A 51 2.08 -18.36 -16.23
CA VAL A 51 1.47 -17.03 -16.20
C VAL A 51 0.69 -16.78 -17.47
N GLU A 52 -0.59 -16.50 -17.33
CA GLU A 52 -1.48 -16.14 -18.43
C GLU A 52 -1.60 -14.64 -18.59
N ASN A 53 -1.95 -14.21 -19.83
CA ASN A 53 -2.33 -12.82 -20.04
C ASN A 53 -3.69 -12.55 -19.40
N ALA A 54 -3.72 -11.61 -18.46
CA ALA A 54 -4.93 -11.22 -17.72
C ALA A 54 -6.10 -10.80 -18.63
N ASP A 55 -5.82 -10.28 -19.82
CA ASP A 55 -6.88 -9.80 -20.73
C ASP A 55 -7.55 -10.94 -21.52
N ASN A 56 -6.92 -12.11 -21.58
CA ASN A 56 -7.39 -13.26 -22.40
C ASN A 56 -7.72 -14.49 -21.57
N ALA A 57 -7.57 -14.44 -20.24
CA ALA A 57 -7.77 -15.58 -19.36
C ALA A 57 -9.27 -15.91 -19.16
N ASP A 58 -9.57 -17.19 -19.03
CA ASP A 58 -10.91 -17.66 -18.65
C ASP A 58 -11.03 -17.74 -17.11
N TYR A 59 -11.52 -16.68 -16.52
CA TYR A 59 -11.68 -16.59 -15.07
C TYR A 59 -12.77 -17.51 -14.52
N GLN A 60 -13.76 -17.89 -15.34
CA GLN A 60 -14.86 -18.77 -14.92
C GLN A 60 -14.40 -20.24 -14.76
N ALA A 61 -13.30 -20.61 -15.40
CA ALA A 61 -12.72 -21.95 -15.27
C ALA A 61 -11.79 -22.11 -14.05
N ILE A 62 -11.61 -21.07 -13.23
CA ILE A 62 -10.68 -21.10 -12.10
C ILE A 62 -11.37 -21.72 -10.89
N GLU A 63 -10.84 -22.84 -10.41
CA GLU A 63 -11.25 -23.48 -9.16
C GLU A 63 -10.27 -23.07 -8.04
N ALA A 64 -10.58 -21.98 -7.32
CA ALA A 64 -9.78 -21.49 -6.21
C ALA A 64 -10.66 -20.85 -5.13
N ASP A 65 -10.20 -20.88 -3.88
CA ASP A 65 -10.89 -20.26 -2.74
C ASP A 65 -10.67 -18.74 -2.71
N ILE A 66 -9.50 -18.27 -3.18
CA ILE A 66 -9.09 -16.88 -3.05
C ILE A 66 -8.14 -16.46 -4.17
N ALA A 67 -8.33 -15.25 -4.65
CA ALA A 67 -7.41 -14.56 -5.54
C ALA A 67 -6.61 -13.49 -4.76
N ILE A 68 -5.28 -13.53 -4.85
CA ILE A 68 -4.40 -12.53 -4.25
C ILE A 68 -3.96 -11.53 -5.34
N VAL A 69 -4.34 -10.26 -5.17
CA VAL A 69 -4.04 -9.19 -6.12
C VAL A 69 -2.86 -8.34 -5.63
N THR A 70 -1.79 -8.31 -6.42
CA THR A 70 -0.51 -7.67 -6.06
C THR A 70 0.01 -6.71 -7.14
N THR A 71 -0.88 -5.99 -7.81
CA THR A 71 -0.55 -5.19 -9.00
C THR A 71 -0.25 -3.73 -8.68
N SER A 72 -1.10 -3.03 -7.93
CA SER A 72 -0.99 -1.59 -7.68
C SER A 72 -1.59 -1.21 -6.32
N ASP A 73 -1.15 -0.06 -5.78
CA ASP A 73 -1.74 0.56 -4.60
C ASP A 73 -3.07 1.26 -4.90
N ARG A 74 -3.34 1.61 -6.16
CA ARG A 74 -4.50 2.38 -6.60
C ARG A 74 -5.68 1.48 -6.99
N LEU A 75 -6.89 1.80 -6.51
CA LEU A 75 -8.13 1.13 -6.92
C LEU A 75 -8.34 1.21 -8.42
N SER A 76 -8.15 2.40 -9.01
CA SER A 76 -8.35 2.65 -10.43
C SER A 76 -7.48 1.78 -11.34
N HIS A 77 -6.29 1.39 -10.87
CA HIS A 77 -5.39 0.52 -11.63
C HIS A 77 -5.73 -0.97 -11.50
N ASN A 78 -6.50 -1.33 -10.48
CA ASN A 78 -6.83 -2.72 -10.17
C ASN A 78 -8.28 -3.06 -10.51
N ILE A 79 -9.11 -2.07 -10.82
CA ILE A 79 -10.58 -2.22 -10.89
C ILE A 79 -11.02 -3.32 -11.87
N GLU A 80 -10.39 -3.40 -13.04
CA GLU A 80 -10.69 -4.46 -14.00
C GLU A 80 -10.34 -5.86 -13.49
N GLY A 81 -9.20 -5.98 -12.76
CA GLY A 81 -8.81 -7.23 -12.12
C GLY A 81 -9.78 -7.65 -11.03
N TYR A 82 -10.26 -6.69 -10.23
CA TYR A 82 -11.26 -6.97 -9.20
C TYR A 82 -12.59 -7.42 -9.81
N GLU A 83 -13.06 -6.74 -10.86
CA GLU A 83 -14.27 -7.14 -11.59
C GLU A 83 -14.17 -8.58 -12.07
N ARG A 84 -13.12 -8.91 -12.82
CA ARG A 84 -12.89 -10.25 -13.39
C ARG A 84 -12.91 -11.35 -12.33
N LEU A 85 -12.22 -11.11 -11.21
CA LEU A 85 -12.08 -12.10 -10.14
C LEU A 85 -13.37 -12.25 -9.32
N LEU A 86 -13.98 -11.13 -8.89
CA LEU A 86 -15.20 -11.15 -8.09
C LEU A 86 -16.38 -11.73 -8.87
N THR A 87 -16.58 -11.33 -10.13
CA THR A 87 -17.66 -11.86 -10.97
C THR A 87 -17.45 -13.31 -11.36
N ALA A 88 -16.24 -13.83 -11.28
CA ALA A 88 -15.94 -15.24 -11.41
C ALA A 88 -16.18 -16.05 -10.11
N GLY A 89 -16.68 -15.42 -9.05
CA GLY A 89 -16.99 -16.10 -7.80
C GLY A 89 -15.78 -16.33 -6.88
N LEU A 90 -14.69 -15.58 -7.07
CA LEU A 90 -13.50 -15.71 -6.25
C LEU A 90 -13.47 -14.65 -5.12
N ASN A 91 -13.16 -15.08 -3.89
CA ASN A 91 -12.79 -14.12 -2.85
C ASN A 91 -11.51 -13.36 -3.26
N VAL A 92 -11.46 -12.07 -3.00
CA VAL A 92 -10.32 -11.24 -3.38
C VAL A 92 -9.61 -10.68 -2.15
N LEU A 93 -8.31 -10.94 -2.05
CA LEU A 93 -7.40 -10.30 -1.12
C LEU A 93 -6.45 -9.37 -1.89
N SER A 94 -6.58 -8.07 -1.67
CA SER A 94 -5.70 -7.07 -2.29
C SER A 94 -4.62 -6.59 -1.33
N HIS A 95 -3.41 -6.37 -1.83
CA HIS A 95 -2.36 -5.70 -1.06
C HIS A 95 -2.33 -4.18 -1.29
N GLY A 96 -3.12 -3.69 -2.24
CA GLY A 96 -3.16 -2.27 -2.60
C GLY A 96 -3.61 -1.38 -1.45
N THR A 97 -2.89 -0.29 -1.20
CA THR A 97 -3.13 0.59 -0.04
C THR A 97 -4.53 1.22 -0.04
N GLU A 98 -5.04 1.65 -1.19
CA GLU A 98 -6.40 2.19 -1.30
C GLU A 98 -7.48 1.13 -1.03
N SER A 99 -7.15 -0.15 -1.16
CA SER A 99 -8.07 -1.26 -0.92
C SER A 99 -8.36 -1.50 0.57
N TYR A 100 -7.58 -0.92 1.49
CA TYR A 100 -7.85 -0.98 2.92
C TYR A 100 -9.04 -0.11 3.32
N PHE A 101 -9.26 0.98 2.61
CA PHE A 101 -10.39 1.87 2.86
C PHE A 101 -10.95 2.42 1.53
N PRO A 102 -11.56 1.54 0.70
CA PRO A 102 -11.97 1.90 -0.65
C PRO A 102 -12.93 3.10 -0.69
N SER A 103 -13.89 3.17 0.24
CA SER A 103 -14.90 4.22 0.30
C SER A 103 -14.33 5.63 0.54
N ALA A 104 -13.20 5.73 1.23
CA ALA A 104 -12.49 7.01 1.43
C ALA A 104 -11.54 7.32 0.27
N ALA A 105 -11.01 6.31 -0.41
CA ALA A 105 -10.11 6.49 -1.54
C ALA A 105 -10.89 6.89 -2.81
N ASP A 106 -11.91 6.12 -3.16
CA ASP A 106 -12.81 6.37 -4.30
C ASP A 106 -14.19 5.71 -4.02
N PRO A 107 -15.19 6.49 -3.58
CA PRO A 107 -16.51 5.96 -3.25
C PRO A 107 -17.24 5.31 -4.43
N ILE A 108 -16.97 5.76 -5.67
CA ILE A 108 -17.62 5.21 -6.88
C ILE A 108 -17.05 3.82 -7.16
N LEU A 109 -15.73 3.66 -7.13
CA LEU A 109 -15.09 2.36 -7.33
C LEU A 109 -15.40 1.41 -6.18
N ALA A 110 -15.44 1.91 -4.93
CA ALA A 110 -15.84 1.12 -3.77
C ALA A 110 -17.25 0.53 -3.92
N ALA A 111 -18.22 1.34 -4.38
CA ALA A 111 -19.58 0.86 -4.61
C ALA A 111 -19.67 -0.21 -5.72
N LYS A 112 -18.81 -0.14 -6.75
CA LYS A 112 -18.73 -1.19 -7.78
C LYS A 112 -18.18 -2.49 -7.19
N ILE A 113 -17.06 -2.41 -6.46
CA ILE A 113 -16.44 -3.57 -5.81
C ILE A 113 -17.43 -4.25 -4.86
N GLN A 114 -18.12 -3.46 -4.04
CA GLN A 114 -19.14 -3.94 -3.11
C GLN A 114 -20.23 -4.73 -3.85
N ARG A 115 -20.78 -4.15 -4.92
CA ARG A 115 -21.82 -4.78 -5.71
C ARG A 115 -21.36 -6.11 -6.32
N TRP A 116 -20.20 -6.15 -6.97
CA TRP A 116 -19.68 -7.39 -7.55
C TRP A 116 -19.46 -8.49 -6.52
N ALA A 117 -18.97 -8.12 -5.32
CA ALA A 117 -18.77 -9.07 -4.24
C ALA A 117 -20.12 -9.61 -3.71
N GLU A 118 -21.12 -8.74 -3.51
CA GLU A 118 -22.46 -9.10 -3.06
C GLU A 118 -23.18 -9.97 -4.10
N ASP A 119 -23.18 -9.58 -5.38
CA ASP A 119 -23.84 -10.30 -6.45
C ASP A 119 -23.29 -11.72 -6.63
N ALA A 120 -21.98 -11.89 -6.42
CA ALA A 120 -21.31 -13.20 -6.51
C ALA A 120 -21.24 -13.95 -5.16
N ASN A 121 -21.74 -13.35 -4.06
CA ASN A 121 -21.64 -13.90 -2.70
C ASN A 121 -20.22 -14.26 -2.28
N VAL A 122 -19.27 -13.36 -2.56
CA VAL A 122 -17.85 -13.48 -2.22
C VAL A 122 -17.36 -12.28 -1.42
N THR A 123 -16.15 -12.37 -0.88
CA THR A 123 -15.54 -11.33 -0.06
C THR A 123 -14.46 -10.58 -0.80
N PHE A 124 -14.48 -9.25 -0.69
CA PHE A 124 -13.34 -8.39 -1.02
C PHE A 124 -12.72 -7.86 0.26
N THR A 125 -11.41 -7.97 0.40
CA THR A 125 -10.67 -7.41 1.53
C THR A 125 -9.27 -7.01 1.12
N ALA A 126 -8.62 -6.20 1.97
CA ALA A 126 -7.20 -5.91 1.85
C ALA A 126 -6.45 -6.38 3.08
N SER A 127 -5.18 -6.72 2.93
CA SER A 127 -4.29 -7.07 4.02
C SER A 127 -2.83 -6.85 3.67
N GLY A 128 -2.03 -6.58 4.69
CA GLY A 128 -0.60 -6.39 4.60
C GLY A 128 -0.02 -5.73 5.84
N ILE A 129 1.26 -5.37 5.77
CA ILE A 129 1.97 -4.75 6.89
C ILE A 129 1.35 -3.38 7.27
N TRP A 130 0.81 -2.66 6.28
CA TRP A 130 0.14 -1.39 6.50
C TRP A 130 -1.08 -1.54 7.38
N ASP A 131 -1.92 -2.52 7.07
CA ASP A 131 -3.13 -2.83 7.80
C ASP A 131 -2.79 -3.18 9.25
N MET A 132 -1.93 -4.16 9.45
CA MET A 132 -1.55 -4.64 10.76
C MET A 132 -0.90 -3.56 11.63
N SER A 133 0.07 -2.84 11.08
CA SER A 133 0.91 -1.95 11.88
C SER A 133 0.38 -0.52 11.99
N ARG A 134 -0.41 -0.06 11.03
CA ARG A 134 -0.91 1.32 11.03
C ARG A 134 -2.38 1.44 11.37
N ILE A 135 -3.22 0.54 10.90
CA ILE A 135 -4.67 0.62 11.06
C ILE A 135 -5.12 -0.15 12.29
N TRP A 136 -4.89 -1.47 12.31
CA TRP A 136 -5.33 -2.30 13.43
C TRP A 136 -4.70 -1.92 14.75
N SER A 137 -3.42 -1.53 14.77
CA SER A 137 -2.78 -1.05 15.99
C SER A 137 -3.49 0.19 16.56
N GLY A 138 -3.87 1.15 15.70
CA GLY A 138 -4.62 2.33 16.11
C GLY A 138 -6.00 1.99 16.65
N ILE A 139 -6.74 1.13 15.94
CA ILE A 139 -8.08 0.69 16.38
C ILE A 139 -7.99 -0.03 17.72
N LEU A 140 -7.10 -1.02 17.87
CA LEU A 140 -6.97 -1.82 19.09
C LEU A 140 -6.50 -1.01 20.29
N CYS A 141 -5.63 -0.01 20.10
CA CYS A 141 -5.21 0.87 21.17
C CYS A 141 -6.33 1.83 21.62
N ALA A 142 -7.16 2.30 20.71
CA ALA A 142 -8.17 3.31 20.98
C ALA A 142 -9.54 2.73 21.37
N ALA A 143 -9.93 1.57 20.82
CA ALA A 143 -11.26 0.99 21.04
C ALA A 143 -11.66 0.79 22.53
N PRO A 144 -10.76 0.41 23.46
CA PRO A 144 -11.11 0.27 24.88
C PRO A 144 -11.16 1.60 25.64
N CYS A 145 -10.79 2.73 25.01
CA CYS A 145 -10.73 4.02 25.67
C CYS A 145 -12.11 4.67 25.80
N ILE A 146 -12.38 5.31 26.93
CA ILE A 146 -13.59 6.10 27.17
C ILE A 146 -13.25 7.58 27.01
N GLY A 147 -14.04 8.31 26.22
CA GLY A 147 -13.87 9.76 26.07
C GLY A 147 -12.63 10.16 25.28
N ILE A 148 -12.42 9.53 24.13
CA ILE A 148 -11.33 9.89 23.18
C ILE A 148 -11.48 11.36 22.79
N ARG A 149 -10.40 12.13 22.90
CA ARG A 149 -10.33 13.54 22.47
C ARG A 149 -9.46 13.71 21.23
N ALA A 150 -8.34 12.99 21.20
CA ALA A 150 -7.40 13.02 20.08
C ALA A 150 -6.70 11.67 19.91
N LEU A 151 -6.34 11.36 18.66
CA LEU A 151 -5.52 10.22 18.26
C LEU A 151 -4.25 10.74 17.60
N HIS A 152 -3.11 10.16 17.93
CA HIS A 152 -1.83 10.58 17.37
C HIS A 152 -1.08 9.38 16.80
N HIS A 153 -0.87 9.39 15.48
CA HIS A 153 0.00 8.44 14.80
C HIS A 153 1.36 9.07 14.51
N ALA A 154 2.42 8.35 14.79
CA ALA A 154 3.74 8.70 14.32
C ALA A 154 4.44 7.49 13.73
N SER A 155 5.10 7.68 12.60
CA SER A 155 5.89 6.62 11.98
C SER A 155 7.08 7.18 11.22
N ARG A 156 8.13 6.36 11.16
CA ARG A 156 9.33 6.61 10.36
C ARG A 156 9.70 5.35 9.60
N THR A 157 10.11 5.51 8.35
CA THR A 157 10.60 4.43 7.51
C THR A 157 11.82 4.92 6.73
N ASN A 158 12.95 4.23 6.88
CA ASN A 158 14.15 4.54 6.09
C ASN A 158 13.99 4.02 4.67
N LEU A 159 13.79 4.93 3.72
CA LEU A 159 13.67 4.65 2.29
C LEU A 159 14.99 4.83 1.53
N GLY A 160 16.06 5.23 2.20
CA GLY A 160 17.37 5.46 1.58
C GLY A 160 18.15 4.19 1.22
N MET A 161 17.70 3.01 1.61
CA MET A 161 18.42 1.75 1.43
C MET A 161 18.37 1.20 0.00
N ARG A 162 17.40 1.60 -0.82
CA ARG A 162 17.22 1.12 -2.21
C ARG A 162 16.93 2.30 -3.12
N LYS A 163 17.54 2.29 -4.31
CA LYS A 163 17.43 3.38 -5.29
C LYS A 163 15.98 3.77 -5.58
N ILE A 164 15.14 2.80 -5.93
CA ILE A 164 13.72 3.06 -6.26
C ILE A 164 12.95 3.69 -5.10
N HIS A 165 13.21 3.28 -3.86
CA HIS A 165 12.55 3.83 -2.68
C HIS A 165 13.06 5.24 -2.37
N ALA A 166 14.37 5.48 -2.52
CA ALA A 166 14.98 6.79 -2.37
C ALA A 166 14.38 7.80 -3.37
N GLU A 167 14.28 7.39 -4.64
CA GLU A 167 13.67 8.21 -5.69
C GLU A 167 12.18 8.49 -5.42
N LEU A 168 11.42 7.50 -4.95
CA LEU A 168 10.01 7.67 -4.57
C LEU A 168 9.85 8.70 -3.43
N ALA A 169 10.73 8.70 -2.45
CA ALA A 169 10.75 9.66 -1.34
C ALA A 169 11.36 11.02 -1.72
N GLY A 170 11.88 11.17 -2.95
CA GLY A 170 12.52 12.40 -3.42
C GLY A 170 13.88 12.67 -2.77
N ILE A 171 14.56 11.63 -2.27
CA ILE A 171 15.88 11.76 -1.66
C ILE A 171 16.90 12.22 -2.70
N GLY A 172 17.58 13.33 -2.41
CA GLY A 172 18.60 13.90 -3.30
C GLY A 172 18.05 14.61 -4.53
N PHE A 173 16.76 14.95 -4.55
CA PHE A 173 16.18 15.87 -5.52
C PHE A 173 16.61 17.32 -5.18
N SER A 174 16.63 18.18 -6.21
CA SER A 174 16.70 19.62 -5.91
C SER A 174 15.41 20.07 -5.20
N HIS A 175 15.47 21.19 -4.46
CA HIS A 175 14.30 21.75 -3.80
C HIS A 175 13.13 22.00 -4.76
N GLU A 176 13.41 22.53 -5.95
CA GLU A 176 12.42 22.80 -6.99
C GLU A 176 11.77 21.49 -7.47
N ALA A 177 12.58 20.48 -7.82
CA ALA A 177 12.07 19.18 -8.27
C ALA A 177 11.28 18.46 -7.17
N PHE A 178 11.71 18.57 -5.91
CA PHE A 178 10.99 18.03 -4.77
C PHE A 178 9.65 18.71 -4.59
N GLN A 179 9.63 20.04 -4.57
CA GLN A 179 8.40 20.84 -4.46
C GLN A 179 7.39 20.45 -5.53
N ALA A 180 7.78 20.48 -6.80
CA ALA A 180 6.91 20.19 -7.92
C ALA A 180 6.36 18.74 -7.91
N THR A 181 7.18 17.74 -7.54
CA THR A 181 6.85 16.33 -7.75
C THR A 181 6.44 15.58 -6.47
N ARG A 182 6.66 16.13 -5.29
CA ARG A 182 6.35 15.48 -4.00
C ARG A 182 5.39 16.28 -3.13
N VAL A 183 5.36 17.59 -3.30
CA VAL A 183 4.47 18.48 -2.55
C VAL A 183 3.25 18.85 -3.38
N GLU A 184 3.45 19.49 -4.52
CA GLU A 184 2.34 20.02 -5.34
C GLU A 184 1.57 18.93 -6.08
N GLN A 185 2.26 17.97 -6.70
CA GLN A 185 1.63 16.91 -7.49
C GLN A 185 1.24 15.68 -6.67
N ALA A 186 1.40 15.73 -5.35
CA ALA A 186 1.08 14.59 -4.48
C ALA A 186 1.72 13.27 -4.93
N GLY A 187 3.01 13.23 -5.12
CA GLY A 187 3.73 12.06 -5.67
C GLY A 187 3.22 10.68 -5.20
N PRO A 188 3.64 9.60 -5.80
CA PRO A 188 2.97 8.30 -5.70
C PRO A 188 2.83 7.73 -4.27
N ILE A 189 3.57 8.26 -3.30
CA ILE A 189 3.52 7.80 -1.91
C ILE A 189 2.64 8.71 -1.04
N GLY A 190 2.67 10.03 -1.24
CA GLY A 190 2.11 11.01 -0.29
C GLY A 190 0.61 10.82 -0.03
N GLU A 191 -0.20 10.70 -1.06
CA GLU A 191 -1.68 10.65 -0.95
C GLU A 191 -2.22 9.47 -0.16
N LEU A 192 -1.49 8.36 -0.11
CA LEU A 192 -1.96 7.15 0.56
C LEU A 192 -1.98 7.29 2.08
N TYR A 193 -1.11 8.14 2.63
CA TYR A 193 -0.94 8.25 4.06
C TYR A 193 -2.09 8.98 4.78
N LYS A 194 -2.86 9.81 4.08
CA LYS A 194 -4.07 10.44 4.64
C LYS A 194 -5.12 9.40 5.06
N LEU A 195 -5.12 8.22 4.43
CA LEU A 195 -6.06 7.15 4.72
C LEU A 195 -5.84 6.54 6.12
N VAL A 196 -4.62 6.60 6.67
CA VAL A 196 -4.28 5.99 7.96
C VAL A 196 -5.10 6.58 9.11
N PRO A 197 -4.98 7.87 9.48
CA PRO A 197 -5.79 8.44 10.56
C PRO A 197 -7.28 8.48 10.19
N TRP A 198 -7.62 8.65 8.93
CA TRP A 198 -9.02 8.66 8.48
C TRP A 198 -9.69 7.31 8.75
N GLN A 199 -9.09 6.21 8.31
CA GLN A 199 -9.66 4.87 8.48
C GLN A 199 -9.80 4.50 9.96
N VAL A 200 -8.77 4.76 10.79
CA VAL A 200 -8.84 4.48 12.23
C VAL A 200 -9.97 5.26 12.88
N THR A 201 -10.09 6.54 12.57
CA THR A 201 -11.14 7.42 13.12
C THR A 201 -12.54 6.93 12.71
N ALA A 202 -12.73 6.59 11.42
CA ALA A 202 -14.00 6.07 10.93
C ALA A 202 -14.36 4.69 11.53
N ALA A 203 -13.37 3.80 11.69
CA ALA A 203 -13.57 2.48 12.28
C ALA A 203 -13.95 2.54 13.78
N LEU A 204 -13.57 3.61 14.48
CA LEU A 204 -13.99 3.90 15.85
C LEU A 204 -15.39 4.52 15.94
N GLY A 205 -16.10 4.69 14.82
CA GLY A 205 -17.45 5.22 14.76
C GLY A 205 -17.54 6.75 14.73
N PHE A 206 -16.44 7.47 14.51
CA PHE A 206 -16.46 8.93 14.38
C PHE A 206 -16.74 9.34 12.93
N GLU A 207 -17.65 10.30 12.76
CA GLU A 207 -17.95 10.89 11.46
C GLU A 207 -16.88 11.89 11.06
N VAL A 208 -16.10 11.56 10.04
CA VAL A 208 -15.03 12.42 9.52
C VAL A 208 -15.62 13.52 8.65
N VAL A 209 -15.40 14.78 9.03
CA VAL A 209 -15.90 15.97 8.31
C VAL A 209 -14.82 16.69 7.53
N LYS A 210 -13.55 16.53 7.90
CA LYS A 210 -12.42 17.18 7.21
C LYS A 210 -11.15 16.37 7.34
N VAL A 211 -10.42 16.27 6.25
CA VAL A 211 -9.05 15.73 6.19
C VAL A 211 -8.14 16.75 5.52
N VAL A 212 -7.07 17.13 6.20
CA VAL A 212 -6.05 18.04 5.68
C VAL A 212 -4.72 17.30 5.64
N GLU A 213 -4.06 17.35 4.51
CA GLU A 213 -2.73 16.78 4.32
C GLU A 213 -1.75 17.89 3.93
N ARG A 214 -0.58 17.87 4.56
CA ARG A 214 0.56 18.71 4.20
C ARG A 214 1.78 17.84 3.98
N ARG A 215 2.61 18.24 3.03
CA ARG A 215 3.83 17.54 2.66
C ARG A 215 5.00 18.53 2.70
N GLU A 216 6.12 18.07 3.18
CA GLU A 216 7.33 18.89 3.26
C GLU A 216 8.59 18.01 3.10
N ALA A 217 9.68 18.63 2.67
CA ALA A 217 10.97 17.96 2.61
C ALA A 217 11.51 17.70 4.03
N MET A 218 12.06 16.51 4.24
CA MET A 218 12.94 16.26 5.38
C MET A 218 14.32 16.77 5.03
N LEU A 219 14.86 17.65 5.88
CA LEU A 219 16.18 18.25 5.72
C LEU A 219 17.03 17.91 6.95
N PHE A 220 18.32 17.73 6.76
CA PHE A 220 19.29 17.57 7.84
C PHE A 220 20.31 18.72 7.78
N ASP A 221 20.85 19.08 8.91
CA ASP A 221 21.90 20.11 9.07
C ASP A 221 23.31 19.60 8.75
N ARG A 222 23.42 18.33 8.39
CA ARG A 222 24.66 17.63 8.02
C ARG A 222 24.43 16.71 6.80
N PRO A 223 25.49 16.32 6.08
CA PRO A 223 25.38 15.34 5.02
C PRO A 223 24.89 13.99 5.56
N MET A 224 24.01 13.31 4.78
CA MET A 224 23.44 12.03 5.12
C MET A 224 23.69 11.01 4.00
N TYR A 225 24.25 9.85 4.31
CA TYR A 225 24.53 8.82 3.30
C TYR A 225 23.28 8.08 2.88
N ALA A 226 23.00 8.10 1.58
CA ALA A 226 21.90 7.37 0.95
C ALA A 226 22.44 6.09 0.26
N ALA A 227 22.38 4.96 0.94
CA ALA A 227 22.95 3.69 0.46
C ALA A 227 22.38 3.25 -0.89
N GLY A 228 21.08 3.45 -1.12
CA GLY A 228 20.43 3.13 -2.39
C GLY A 228 20.89 3.99 -3.57
N LEU A 229 21.41 5.20 -3.30
CA LEU A 229 21.97 6.10 -4.31
C LEU A 229 23.50 6.05 -4.39
N GLY A 230 24.16 5.39 -3.41
CA GLY A 230 25.60 5.26 -3.33
C GLY A 230 26.34 6.60 -3.12
N ARG A 231 25.68 7.60 -2.51
CA ARG A 231 26.25 8.93 -2.30
C ARG A 231 25.69 9.63 -1.06
N ASP A 232 26.40 10.63 -0.60
CA ASP A 232 25.90 11.56 0.40
C ASP A 232 24.88 12.52 -0.21
N ILE A 233 23.86 12.86 0.58
CA ILE A 233 22.92 13.93 0.35
C ILE A 233 23.46 15.13 1.17
N PRO A 234 23.79 16.25 0.54
CA PRO A 234 24.33 17.42 1.24
C PRO A 234 23.40 17.95 2.33
N ALA A 235 23.98 18.65 3.32
CA ALA A 235 23.21 19.38 4.31
C ALA A 235 22.24 20.36 3.64
N GLY A 236 20.99 20.39 4.12
CA GLY A 236 19.95 21.26 3.60
C GLY A 236 19.25 20.77 2.33
N GLU A 237 19.73 19.70 1.70
CA GLU A 237 19.05 19.10 0.54
C GLU A 237 17.96 18.10 0.96
N PRO A 238 16.92 17.88 0.11
CA PRO A 238 15.85 16.93 0.38
C PRO A 238 16.37 15.50 0.64
N ALA A 239 16.17 15.04 1.86
CA ALA A 239 16.57 13.73 2.35
C ALA A 239 15.38 12.79 2.61
N GLY A 240 14.20 13.20 2.18
CA GLY A 240 12.95 12.45 2.31
C GLY A 240 11.72 13.32 2.33
N LEU A 241 10.58 12.67 2.46
CA LEU A 241 9.25 13.26 2.51
C LEU A 241 8.66 13.13 3.92
N ARG A 242 8.18 14.23 4.48
CA ARG A 242 7.33 14.26 5.67
C ARG A 242 5.89 14.52 5.26
N VAL A 243 4.97 13.67 5.73
CA VAL A 243 3.53 13.79 5.51
C VAL A 243 2.87 14.06 6.85
N LEU A 244 2.13 15.16 6.94
CA LEU A 244 1.37 15.57 8.11
C LEU A 244 -0.11 15.51 7.75
N VAL A 245 -0.90 14.74 8.50
CA VAL A 245 -2.33 14.61 8.28
C VAL A 245 -3.09 15.02 9.53
N GLU A 246 -4.16 15.77 9.33
CA GLU A 246 -5.11 16.16 10.37
C GLU A 246 -6.52 15.77 9.94
N VAL A 247 -7.20 15.02 10.79
CA VAL A 247 -8.60 14.59 10.63
C VAL A 247 -9.43 15.28 11.70
N THR A 248 -10.53 15.88 11.29
CA THR A 248 -11.54 16.47 12.21
C THR A 248 -12.85 15.72 12.06
N THR A 249 -13.53 15.45 13.19
CA THR A 249 -14.80 14.74 13.22
C THR A 249 -15.95 15.64 13.69
N ALA A 250 -17.17 15.26 13.33
CA ALA A 250 -18.39 15.94 13.82
C ALA A 250 -18.53 15.91 15.35
N GLN A 251 -17.96 14.88 15.99
CA GLN A 251 -18.00 14.72 17.45
C GLN A 251 -16.90 15.51 18.19
N GLY A 252 -16.08 16.28 17.48
CA GLY A 252 -15.00 17.09 18.07
C GLY A 252 -13.73 16.29 18.39
N VAL A 253 -13.65 15.03 17.99
CA VAL A 253 -12.41 14.23 18.07
C VAL A 253 -11.50 14.62 16.91
N SER A 254 -10.19 14.74 17.17
CA SER A 254 -9.18 14.92 16.12
C SER A 254 -8.27 13.70 15.99
N ALA A 255 -7.76 13.46 14.79
CA ALA A 255 -6.68 12.50 14.61
C ALA A 255 -5.54 13.14 13.79
N HIS A 256 -4.32 12.90 14.23
CA HIS A 256 -3.12 13.48 13.64
C HIS A 256 -2.16 12.37 13.25
N ALA A 257 -1.55 12.48 12.08
CA ALA A 257 -0.47 11.59 11.67
C ALA A 257 0.76 12.39 11.28
N HIS A 258 1.92 11.97 11.81
CA HIS A 258 3.24 12.48 11.46
C HIS A 258 4.06 11.31 10.89
N ILE A 259 4.33 11.36 9.61
CA ILE A 259 4.90 10.25 8.87
C ILE A 259 6.18 10.73 8.17
N GLU A 260 7.30 10.10 8.47
CA GLU A 260 8.61 10.39 7.90
C GLU A 260 9.06 9.22 6.99
N LEU A 261 9.34 9.56 5.74
CA LEU A 261 9.73 8.63 4.67
C LEU A 261 11.03 9.13 4.05
N GLY A 262 12.16 8.70 4.57
CA GLY A 262 13.42 9.28 4.11
C GLY A 262 14.64 8.63 4.69
N LEU A 263 15.74 9.38 4.75
CA LEU A 263 16.93 8.94 5.46
C LEU A 263 16.69 9.01 6.97
N SER A 264 17.30 8.09 7.67
CA SER A 264 17.32 8.07 9.15
C SER A 264 18.75 8.15 9.64
N GLU A 265 18.94 8.71 10.81
CA GLU A 265 20.25 8.67 11.49
C GLU A 265 20.64 7.22 11.80
N LYS A 266 21.94 6.97 11.92
CA LYS A 266 22.49 5.61 12.03
C LYS A 266 21.89 4.78 13.16
N ASP A 267 21.51 5.43 14.26
CA ASP A 267 20.95 4.78 15.45
C ASP A 267 19.42 4.94 15.56
N GLN A 268 18.77 5.48 14.52
CA GLN A 268 17.31 5.63 14.49
C GLN A 268 16.67 4.44 13.80
N MET A 269 15.82 3.75 14.54
CA MET A 269 15.05 2.63 14.01
C MET A 269 13.78 3.09 13.30
N ASP A 270 13.34 2.29 12.34
CA ASP A 270 11.99 2.41 11.79
C ASP A 270 10.98 2.10 12.90
N PHE A 271 9.91 2.88 12.97
CA PHE A 271 8.87 2.68 13.98
C PHE A 271 7.49 3.07 13.46
N MET A 272 6.47 2.54 14.11
CA MET A 272 5.08 2.94 14.00
C MET A 272 4.44 2.93 15.38
N ARG A 273 3.67 3.96 15.72
CA ARG A 273 2.99 4.06 17.03
C ARG A 273 1.71 4.90 16.92
N TRP A 274 0.80 4.61 17.84
CA TRP A 274 -0.37 5.41 18.14
C TRP A 274 -0.30 5.92 19.58
#